data_6c62098fd9f4c60442eb90d190863b14
#
_entry.id   6c62098fd9f4c60442eb90d190863b14
#
_cell.length_a   1.000
_cell.length_b   1.000
_cell.length_c   1.000
_cell.angle_alpha   90.00
_cell.angle_beta   90.00
_cell.angle_gamma   90.00
#
_symmetry.space_group_name_H-M   'P 1'
#
loop_
_entity.id
_entity.type
_entity.pdbx_description
1 polymer ?
#
loop_
_entity_poly.entity_id
_entity_poly.type
_entity_poly.pdbx_seq_one_letter_code
_entity_poly.pdbx_strand_id
1 'polypeptide(L)'
;MKFKFSVPTLLALVTGVALTQSAIVAPISQFNPTIAPVLAGTKPAPKLVKPNSNMVFPAAGSKARQGSNVERAKEAMFRDGNYAKAKQYLDLALKTEPNEPLTYAMSTLYPFSAGDFEKVKVYGDKTTKAAEQLMKTNPLRGNLYQGVGLAILGAYEMKKPNGGALGALGKLQMVFEYMDKAKKLDPNNPELNLIKGYMDLLLAVNVPFADTNQAIEQLKNAQPRYLALRGMYIGHRDLKEYDKANNAIDAARKIAPQNPELTYYKAQILGIRGRAQRNDNDLRESIKLFESAYQKHDRLLLSTIAQILSERCQAKSSLAQTNSDACYGFEAQLKQNNPNLVIGLTSLPALN
;
A
#
# COMPACT_ATOMS: atom_id res chain seq x y z
N MET A 1 -25.05 -11.19 -0.49
CA MET A 1 -23.68 -11.09 -1.01
C MET A 1 -22.82 -10.39 0.05
N LYS A 2 -22.01 -11.12 0.84
CA LYS A 2 -21.14 -10.49 1.86
C LYS A 2 -19.82 -10.16 1.18
N PHE A 3 -19.67 -8.92 0.71
CA PHE A 3 -18.38 -8.40 0.27
C PHE A 3 -17.45 -8.35 1.48
N LYS A 4 -16.43 -9.21 1.50
CA LYS A 4 -15.34 -9.11 2.48
C LYS A 4 -14.35 -8.06 1.99
N PHE A 5 -14.75 -6.79 2.02
CA PHE A 5 -13.77 -5.72 1.90
C PHE A 5 -12.91 -5.69 3.15
N SER A 6 -11.68 -6.03 3.01
CA SER A 6 -10.69 -5.78 4.03
C SER A 6 -10.25 -4.34 3.92
N VAL A 7 -10.57 -3.57 4.93
CA VAL A 7 -10.38 -2.11 4.97
C VAL A 7 -8.91 -1.65 5.02
N PRO A 8 -7.94 -2.43 5.53
CA PRO A 8 -6.54 -2.10 5.35
C PRO A 8 -6.18 -1.80 3.89
N THR A 9 -6.92 -2.38 2.95
CA THR A 9 -6.68 -2.31 1.52
C THR A 9 -6.93 -0.92 0.92
N LEU A 10 -7.95 -0.19 1.35
CA LEU A 10 -8.25 1.16 0.84
C LEU A 10 -7.21 2.21 1.26
N LEU A 11 -6.59 2.02 2.41
CA LEU A 11 -5.55 2.93 2.91
C LEU A 11 -4.16 2.66 2.31
N ALA A 12 -3.91 1.43 1.85
CA ALA A 12 -2.70 1.10 1.12
C ALA A 12 -2.52 1.95 -0.15
N LEU A 13 -3.62 2.41 -0.73
CA LEU A 13 -3.65 3.35 -1.86
C LEU A 13 -2.96 4.67 -1.57
N VAL A 14 -3.16 5.18 -0.35
CA VAL A 14 -2.70 6.52 0.03
C VAL A 14 -1.35 6.45 0.71
N THR A 15 -1.08 5.36 1.41
CA THR A 15 0.08 5.23 2.29
C THR A 15 1.14 4.26 1.77
N GLY A 16 0.82 3.54 0.67
CA GLY A 16 1.73 2.52 0.15
C GLY A 16 2.02 1.39 1.16
N VAL A 17 1.24 1.26 2.24
CA VAL A 17 1.38 0.17 3.21
C VAL A 17 0.79 -1.09 2.62
N ALA A 18 1.59 -2.12 2.48
CA ALA A 18 1.12 -3.38 1.92
C ALA A 18 0.11 -4.05 2.82
N LEU A 19 -0.91 -4.51 2.15
CA LEU A 19 -1.83 -5.46 2.70
C LEU A 19 -1.23 -6.84 2.63
N THR A 20 -0.86 -7.34 3.76
CA THR A 20 -0.62 -8.75 3.92
C THR A 20 -1.90 -9.36 4.45
N GLN A 21 -2.73 -9.87 3.57
CA GLN A 21 -3.75 -10.81 3.96
C GLN A 21 -3.25 -12.22 3.70
N SER A 22 -3.06 -12.97 4.76
CA SER A 22 -3.17 -14.42 4.70
C SER A 22 -4.67 -14.74 4.49
N ALA A 23 -5.12 -14.65 3.24
CA ALA A 23 -6.46 -15.12 2.90
C ALA A 23 -6.43 -16.65 2.92
N ILE A 24 -7.07 -17.25 3.91
CA ILE A 24 -7.54 -18.62 3.82
C ILE A 24 -8.57 -18.62 2.69
N VAL A 25 -8.17 -19.10 1.53
CA VAL A 25 -9.04 -19.28 0.38
C VAL A 25 -9.92 -20.50 0.66
N ALA A 26 -11.16 -20.26 1.06
CA ALA A 26 -12.20 -21.25 0.93
C ALA A 26 -12.66 -21.28 -0.54
N PRO A 27 -12.84 -22.45 -1.17
CA PRO A 27 -13.25 -22.54 -2.57
C PRO A 27 -14.69 -22.07 -2.73
N ILE A 28 -14.90 -21.04 -3.54
CA ILE A 28 -16.24 -20.64 -3.99
C ILE A 28 -16.48 -21.31 -5.34
N SER A 29 -17.19 -22.42 -5.31
CA SER A 29 -17.83 -23.00 -6.49
C SER A 29 -19.12 -22.26 -6.80
N GLN A 30 -19.30 -21.94 -8.09
CA GLN A 30 -20.54 -21.56 -8.78
C GLN A 30 -21.05 -20.12 -8.58
N PHE A 31 -20.72 -19.26 -9.51
CA PHE A 31 -21.65 -18.24 -10.01
C PHE A 31 -21.30 -17.87 -11.47
N ASN A 32 -22.28 -18.04 -12.33
CA ASN A 32 -22.20 -17.68 -13.75
C ASN A 32 -22.98 -16.37 -13.95
N PRO A 33 -22.36 -15.26 -14.32
CA PRO A 33 -23.06 -14.15 -14.95
C PRO A 33 -22.50 -13.88 -16.35
N THR A 34 -23.31 -14.06 -17.33
CA THR A 34 -23.12 -13.59 -18.70
C THR A 34 -23.11 -12.06 -18.72
N ILE A 35 -21.94 -11.48 -18.91
CA ILE A 35 -21.77 -10.09 -19.33
C ILE A 35 -20.77 -10.11 -20.50
N ALA A 36 -21.20 -9.56 -21.64
CA ALA A 36 -20.47 -9.55 -22.88
C ALA A 36 -19.14 -8.76 -22.79
N PRO A 37 -18.07 -9.19 -23.51
CA PRO A 37 -16.79 -8.50 -23.50
C PRO A 37 -16.85 -7.26 -24.37
N VAL A 38 -16.47 -6.10 -23.79
CA VAL A 38 -16.13 -4.90 -24.54
C VAL A 38 -14.73 -5.10 -25.14
N LEU A 39 -14.64 -5.11 -26.45
CA LEU A 39 -13.44 -5.32 -27.25
C LEU A 39 -12.34 -4.29 -26.87
N ALA A 40 -11.22 -4.79 -26.40
CA ALA A 40 -10.00 -4.02 -26.20
C ALA A 40 -9.30 -3.78 -27.54
N GLY A 41 -9.35 -2.55 -28.03
CA GLY A 41 -8.53 -2.10 -29.16
C GLY A 41 -7.06 -1.97 -28.75
N THR A 42 -6.18 -2.66 -29.47
CA THR A 42 -4.72 -2.55 -29.34
C THR A 42 -4.24 -1.18 -29.80
N LYS A 43 -3.70 -0.37 -28.87
CA LYS A 43 -3.00 0.89 -29.19
C LYS A 43 -1.49 0.72 -29.09
N PRO A 44 -0.69 1.44 -29.93
CA PRO A 44 0.76 1.34 -29.92
C PRO A 44 1.38 1.88 -28.63
N ALA A 45 2.56 1.36 -28.27
CA ALA A 45 3.30 1.72 -27.07
C ALA A 45 3.57 3.23 -26.97
N PRO A 46 3.33 3.87 -25.81
CA PRO A 46 3.53 5.30 -25.65
C PRO A 46 5.02 5.67 -25.60
N LYS A 47 5.36 6.79 -26.26
CA LYS A 47 6.71 7.40 -26.19
C LYS A 47 6.96 7.93 -24.79
N LEU A 48 8.18 7.70 -24.26
CA LEU A 48 8.66 8.26 -22.99
C LEU A 48 8.49 9.79 -22.96
N VAL A 49 7.66 10.28 -22.05
CA VAL A 49 7.43 11.71 -21.81
C VAL A 49 8.45 12.21 -20.81
N LYS A 50 9.05 13.38 -21.07
CA LYS A 50 9.98 14.05 -20.12
C LYS A 50 9.23 14.43 -18.84
N PRO A 51 9.83 14.22 -17.63
CA PRO A 51 9.17 14.47 -16.37
C PRO A 51 8.90 15.97 -16.16
N ASN A 52 7.67 16.30 -15.73
CA ASN A 52 7.27 17.65 -15.36
C ASN A 52 7.78 17.98 -13.95
N SER A 53 8.46 19.13 -13.79
CA SER A 53 9.12 19.57 -12.55
C SER A 53 8.19 19.87 -11.36
N ASN A 54 6.87 19.85 -11.56
CA ASN A 54 5.86 20.14 -10.53
C ASN A 54 5.26 18.91 -9.85
N MET A 55 5.83 17.73 -10.06
CA MET A 55 5.31 16.48 -9.50
C MET A 55 5.82 16.24 -8.07
N VAL A 56 4.91 15.83 -7.19
CA VAL A 56 5.23 15.39 -5.81
C VAL A 56 6.04 14.10 -5.81
N PHE A 57 5.97 13.31 -6.89
CA PHE A 57 6.83 12.15 -7.14
C PHE A 57 7.72 12.43 -8.36
N PRO A 58 8.82 13.17 -8.21
CA PRO A 58 9.72 13.47 -9.32
C PRO A 58 10.37 12.17 -9.84
N ALA A 59 10.63 12.13 -11.15
CA ALA A 59 11.44 11.07 -11.74
C ALA A 59 12.83 11.01 -11.09
N ALA A 60 13.45 9.82 -11.07
CA ALA A 60 14.80 9.67 -10.57
C ALA A 60 15.75 10.70 -11.23
N GLY A 61 16.38 11.55 -10.43
CA GLY A 61 17.31 12.61 -10.89
C GLY A 61 16.72 14.02 -11.00
N SER A 62 15.40 14.24 -10.84
CA SER A 62 14.87 15.61 -10.70
C SER A 62 15.11 16.13 -9.28
N LYS A 63 15.57 17.38 -9.15
CA LYS A 63 15.66 18.05 -7.83
C LYS A 63 14.24 18.20 -7.28
N ALA A 64 13.88 17.37 -6.29
CA ALA A 64 12.67 17.56 -5.50
C ALA A 64 12.68 18.99 -4.92
N ARG A 65 11.50 19.57 -4.65
CA ARG A 65 11.41 20.82 -3.87
C ARG A 65 12.09 20.57 -2.53
N GLN A 66 13.39 20.92 -2.44
CA GLN A 66 14.14 20.83 -1.20
C GLN A 66 13.47 21.77 -0.20
N GLY A 67 12.83 21.20 0.83
CA GLY A 67 12.32 22.00 1.93
C GLY A 67 10.90 21.67 2.42
N SER A 68 10.01 21.12 1.58
CA SER A 68 8.64 20.78 2.01
C SER A 68 8.62 19.65 3.04
N ASN A 69 7.85 19.82 4.12
CA ASN A 69 7.72 18.78 5.16
C ASN A 69 6.97 17.56 4.63
N VAL A 70 6.00 17.73 3.74
CA VAL A 70 5.31 16.60 3.12
C VAL A 70 6.27 15.77 2.23
N GLU A 71 7.20 16.41 1.52
CA GLU A 71 8.22 15.69 0.76
C GLU A 71 9.16 14.89 1.67
N ARG A 72 9.61 15.50 2.77
CA ARG A 72 10.43 14.80 3.79
C ARG A 72 9.68 13.64 4.41
N ALA A 73 8.38 13.81 4.68
CA ALA A 73 7.52 12.74 5.19
C ALA A 73 7.40 11.59 4.19
N LYS A 74 7.20 11.90 2.91
CA LYS A 74 7.14 10.93 1.81
C LYS A 74 8.43 10.11 1.72
N GLU A 75 9.59 10.77 1.70
CA GLU A 75 10.89 10.10 1.67
C GLU A 75 11.08 9.20 2.91
N ALA A 76 10.81 9.74 4.11
CA ALA A 76 10.95 8.98 5.35
C ALA A 76 10.02 7.76 5.38
N MET A 77 8.75 7.90 4.94
CA MET A 77 7.77 6.82 4.95
C MET A 77 8.08 5.76 3.89
N PHE A 78 8.26 6.17 2.65
CA PHE A 78 8.23 5.25 1.53
C PHE A 78 9.61 4.79 1.08
N ARG A 79 10.62 5.69 1.08
CA ARG A 79 11.98 5.29 0.72
C ARG A 79 12.73 4.68 1.89
N ASP A 80 12.62 5.30 3.08
CA ASP A 80 13.41 4.89 4.23
C ASP A 80 12.68 3.86 5.13
N GLY A 81 11.35 3.66 4.93
CA GLY A 81 10.52 2.79 5.75
C GLY A 81 10.48 3.23 7.21
N ASN A 82 10.57 4.55 7.45
CA ASN A 82 10.62 5.13 8.79
C ASN A 82 9.33 5.90 9.10
N TYR A 83 8.33 5.19 9.58
CA TYR A 83 7.01 5.75 9.90
C TYR A 83 7.05 6.72 11.08
N ALA A 84 7.95 6.52 12.04
CA ALA A 84 8.13 7.44 13.17
C ALA A 84 8.61 8.82 12.70
N LYS A 85 9.65 8.83 11.85
CA LYS A 85 10.19 10.08 11.28
C LYS A 85 9.21 10.74 10.30
N ALA A 86 8.49 9.93 9.51
CA ALA A 86 7.45 10.42 8.63
C ALA A 86 6.34 11.15 9.40
N LYS A 87 5.90 10.57 10.56
CA LYS A 87 4.91 11.21 11.43
C LYS A 87 5.36 12.60 11.89
N GLN A 88 6.61 12.73 12.34
CA GLN A 88 7.15 14.04 12.77
C GLN A 88 7.07 15.08 11.65
N TYR A 89 7.45 14.71 10.42
CA TYR A 89 7.34 15.62 9.29
C TYR A 89 5.90 15.92 8.89
N LEU A 90 4.98 14.95 9.00
CA LEU A 90 3.56 15.18 8.72
C LEU A 90 2.93 16.12 9.77
N ASP A 91 3.29 15.98 11.05
CA ASP A 91 2.81 16.86 12.12
C ASP A 91 3.26 18.33 11.87
N LEU A 92 4.42 18.53 11.24
CA LEU A 92 4.87 19.85 10.77
C LEU A 92 4.12 20.28 9.50
N ALA A 93 3.95 19.38 8.51
CA ALA A 93 3.26 19.69 7.26
C ALA A 93 1.79 20.09 7.49
N LEU A 94 1.10 19.46 8.44
CA LEU A 94 -0.27 19.83 8.84
C LEU A 94 -0.39 21.30 9.29
N LYS A 95 0.70 21.89 9.78
CA LYS A 95 0.75 23.31 10.22
C LYS A 95 1.23 24.24 9.11
N THR A 96 2.18 23.79 8.30
CA THR A 96 2.91 24.65 7.33
C THR A 96 2.41 24.51 5.90
N GLU A 97 1.71 23.41 5.58
CA GLU A 97 1.28 23.05 4.21
C GLU A 97 -0.22 22.65 4.19
N PRO A 98 -1.13 23.49 4.72
CA PRO A 98 -2.54 23.14 4.89
C PRO A 98 -3.32 22.98 3.57
N ASN A 99 -2.78 23.47 2.45
CA ASN A 99 -3.38 23.39 1.13
C ASN A 99 -2.83 22.21 0.29
N GLU A 100 -1.89 21.43 0.83
CA GLU A 100 -1.34 20.25 0.15
C GLU A 100 -2.17 19.00 0.52
N PRO A 101 -2.96 18.44 -0.42
CA PRO A 101 -3.84 17.31 -0.11
C PRO A 101 -3.08 16.05 0.32
N LEU A 102 -1.86 15.83 -0.19
CA LEU A 102 -1.02 14.70 0.19
C LEU A 102 -0.70 14.70 1.69
N THR A 103 -0.59 15.88 2.33
CA THR A 103 -0.35 16.01 3.77
C THR A 103 -1.43 15.26 4.57
N TYR A 104 -2.70 15.52 4.28
CA TYR A 104 -3.82 14.87 4.97
C TYR A 104 -3.95 13.40 4.58
N ALA A 105 -3.79 13.12 3.29
CA ALA A 105 -3.86 11.77 2.77
C ALA A 105 -2.85 10.85 3.47
N MET A 106 -1.57 11.24 3.55
CA MET A 106 -0.54 10.46 4.26
C MET A 106 -0.77 10.41 5.77
N SER A 107 -1.25 11.51 6.38
CA SER A 107 -1.52 11.56 7.82
C SER A 107 -2.64 10.60 8.24
N THR A 108 -3.53 10.21 7.34
CA THR A 108 -4.63 9.27 7.59
C THR A 108 -4.16 7.90 8.06
N LEU A 109 -2.94 7.49 7.70
CA LEU A 109 -2.37 6.21 8.10
C LEU A 109 -2.42 5.99 9.62
N TYR A 110 -2.07 7.01 10.40
CA TYR A 110 -1.90 6.87 11.86
C TYR A 110 -3.24 6.70 12.59
N PRO A 111 -4.26 7.56 12.41
CA PRO A 111 -5.56 7.34 13.01
C PRO A 111 -6.23 6.05 12.51
N PHE A 112 -6.04 5.70 11.24
CA PHE A 112 -6.56 4.43 10.71
C PHE A 112 -5.92 3.23 11.43
N SER A 113 -4.59 3.22 11.62
CA SER A 113 -3.89 2.14 12.33
C SER A 113 -4.26 2.08 13.82
N ALA A 114 -4.64 3.23 14.40
CA ALA A 114 -5.13 3.33 15.77
C ALA A 114 -6.63 2.95 15.92
N GLY A 115 -7.37 2.82 14.82
CA GLY A 115 -8.81 2.60 14.84
C GLY A 115 -9.65 3.87 15.08
N ASP A 116 -9.04 5.05 15.04
CA ASP A 116 -9.71 6.37 15.16
C ASP A 116 -10.33 6.76 13.80
N PHE A 117 -11.49 6.17 13.50
CA PHE A 117 -12.15 6.37 12.21
C PHE A 117 -12.77 7.76 12.06
N GLU A 118 -13.13 8.44 13.15
CA GLU A 118 -13.58 9.83 13.07
C GLU A 118 -12.48 10.76 12.57
N LYS A 119 -11.26 10.57 13.03
CA LYS A 119 -10.11 11.31 12.52
C LYS A 119 -9.74 10.93 11.08
N VAL A 120 -9.96 9.67 10.69
CA VAL A 120 -9.86 9.24 9.28
C VAL A 120 -10.83 10.05 8.42
N LYS A 121 -12.09 10.21 8.84
CA LYS A 121 -13.08 11.04 8.15
C LYS A 121 -12.62 12.49 8.03
N VAL A 122 -12.16 13.09 9.14
CA VAL A 122 -11.66 14.48 9.14
C VAL A 122 -10.53 14.67 8.13
N TYR A 123 -9.59 13.73 8.03
CA TYR A 123 -8.51 13.83 7.05
C TYR A 123 -8.99 13.56 5.63
N GLY A 124 -9.96 12.67 5.41
CA GLY A 124 -10.62 12.49 4.11
C GLY A 124 -11.28 13.78 3.62
N ASP A 125 -12.07 14.43 4.47
CA ASP A 125 -12.72 15.70 4.16
C ASP A 125 -11.70 16.83 3.87
N LYS A 126 -10.60 16.89 4.62
CA LYS A 126 -9.52 17.86 4.37
C LYS A 126 -8.76 17.56 3.08
N THR A 127 -8.56 16.29 2.74
CA THR A 127 -7.94 15.87 1.47
C THR A 127 -8.80 16.33 0.29
N THR A 128 -10.10 16.07 0.31
CA THR A 128 -11.01 16.49 -0.77
C THR A 128 -11.08 18.01 -0.88
N LYS A 129 -11.18 18.74 0.24
CA LYS A 129 -11.20 20.19 0.25
C LYS A 129 -9.93 20.82 -0.33
N ALA A 130 -8.76 20.33 0.06
CA ALA A 130 -7.49 20.80 -0.48
C ALA A 130 -7.33 20.44 -1.97
N ALA A 131 -7.79 19.26 -2.37
CA ALA A 131 -7.80 18.82 -3.77
C ALA A 131 -8.71 19.70 -4.64
N GLU A 132 -9.89 20.09 -4.17
CA GLU A 132 -10.80 21.00 -4.86
C GLU A 132 -10.16 22.37 -5.12
N GLN A 133 -9.44 22.91 -4.15
CA GLN A 133 -8.70 24.16 -4.35
C GLN A 133 -7.55 23.97 -5.34
N LEU A 134 -6.83 22.84 -5.25
CA LEU A 134 -5.74 22.52 -6.16
C LEU A 134 -6.21 22.36 -7.61
N MET A 135 -7.45 21.91 -7.86
CA MET A 135 -8.02 21.82 -9.22
C MET A 135 -7.98 23.13 -9.99
N LYS A 136 -8.04 24.28 -9.31
CA LYS A 136 -8.01 25.61 -9.95
C LYS A 136 -6.65 25.94 -10.58
N THR A 137 -5.57 25.39 -10.04
CA THR A 137 -4.18 25.69 -10.47
C THR A 137 -3.48 24.48 -11.07
N ASN A 138 -3.89 23.28 -10.69
CA ASN A 138 -3.38 22.01 -11.19
C ASN A 138 -4.53 20.99 -11.30
N PRO A 139 -5.31 21.04 -12.40
CA PRO A 139 -6.49 20.19 -12.58
C PRO A 139 -6.19 18.69 -12.49
N LEU A 140 -5.03 18.25 -13.01
CA LEU A 140 -4.64 16.85 -12.96
C LEU A 140 -4.49 16.37 -11.50
N ARG A 141 -3.63 17.02 -10.72
CA ARG A 141 -3.41 16.64 -9.31
C ARG A 141 -4.67 16.88 -8.46
N GLY A 142 -5.41 17.94 -8.73
CA GLY A 142 -6.68 18.20 -8.05
C GLY A 142 -7.65 17.06 -8.23
N ASN A 143 -7.89 16.58 -9.46
CA ASN A 143 -8.74 15.41 -9.71
C ASN A 143 -8.17 14.14 -9.07
N LEU A 144 -6.86 13.89 -9.19
CA LEU A 144 -6.20 12.73 -8.60
C LEU A 144 -6.43 12.66 -7.09
N TYR A 145 -6.15 13.74 -6.36
CA TYR A 145 -6.32 13.78 -4.90
C TYR A 145 -7.77 13.90 -4.45
N GLN A 146 -8.68 14.38 -5.30
CA GLN A 146 -10.12 14.25 -5.05
C GLN A 146 -10.53 12.78 -4.99
N GLY A 147 -10.06 11.96 -5.93
CA GLY A 147 -10.24 10.52 -5.89
C GLY A 147 -9.63 9.88 -4.64
N VAL A 148 -8.42 10.28 -4.26
CA VAL A 148 -7.74 9.79 -3.03
C VAL A 148 -8.56 10.12 -1.78
N GLY A 149 -9.03 11.35 -1.63
CA GLY A 149 -9.86 11.76 -0.49
C GLY A 149 -11.19 10.99 -0.42
N LEU A 150 -11.84 10.77 -1.56
CA LEU A 150 -13.05 9.94 -1.65
C LEU A 150 -12.79 8.48 -1.29
N ALA A 151 -11.62 7.92 -1.64
CA ALA A 151 -11.23 6.57 -1.22
C ALA A 151 -11.06 6.49 0.31
N ILE A 152 -10.46 7.50 0.94
CA ILE A 152 -10.37 7.60 2.41
C ILE A 152 -11.77 7.64 3.05
N LEU A 153 -12.67 8.46 2.51
CA LEU A 153 -14.06 8.53 2.99
C LEU A 153 -14.82 7.22 2.76
N GLY A 154 -14.55 6.51 1.68
CA GLY A 154 -15.06 5.15 1.45
C GLY A 154 -14.61 4.16 2.53
N ALA A 155 -13.34 4.25 2.96
CA ALA A 155 -12.82 3.43 4.06
C ALA A 155 -13.52 3.75 5.40
N TYR A 156 -13.81 5.02 5.67
CA TYR A 156 -14.62 5.42 6.81
C TYR A 156 -16.04 4.84 6.73
N GLU A 157 -16.72 4.96 5.58
CA GLU A 157 -18.06 4.40 5.36
C GLU A 157 -18.14 2.90 5.67
N MET A 158 -17.09 2.14 5.37
CA MET A 158 -17.00 0.72 5.68
C MET A 158 -16.91 0.42 7.18
N LYS A 159 -16.40 1.36 7.98
CA LYS A 159 -16.03 1.15 9.40
C LYS A 159 -16.92 1.86 10.39
N LYS A 160 -17.63 2.93 9.98
CA LYS A 160 -18.53 3.68 10.90
C LYS A 160 -19.66 2.77 11.42
N PRO A 161 -20.18 3.02 12.64
CA PRO A 161 -21.39 2.37 13.12
C PRO A 161 -22.53 2.56 12.11
N ASN A 162 -23.25 1.49 11.80
CA ASN A 162 -24.31 1.48 10.77
C ASN A 162 -23.84 1.86 9.34
N GLY A 163 -22.54 1.85 9.09
CA GLY A 163 -21.97 1.97 7.77
C GLY A 163 -22.01 0.65 7.00
N GLY A 164 -21.57 0.65 5.76
CA GLY A 164 -21.54 -0.59 5.00
C GLY A 164 -21.10 -0.46 3.55
N ALA A 165 -21.14 -1.59 2.86
CA ALA A 165 -20.67 -1.71 1.49
C ALA A 165 -21.37 -0.74 0.52
N LEU A 166 -22.64 -0.40 0.73
CA LEU A 166 -23.39 0.48 -0.19
C LEU A 166 -22.84 1.91 -0.19
N GLY A 167 -22.56 2.49 0.99
CA GLY A 167 -21.98 3.82 1.10
C GLY A 167 -20.55 3.87 0.53
N ALA A 168 -19.75 2.81 0.78
CA ALA A 168 -18.42 2.68 0.22
C ALA A 168 -18.44 2.53 -1.32
N LEU A 169 -19.42 1.79 -1.87
CA LEU A 169 -19.57 1.60 -3.30
C LEU A 169 -19.86 2.92 -4.04
N GLY A 170 -20.75 3.77 -3.48
CA GLY A 170 -21.00 5.10 -4.05
C GLY A 170 -19.75 5.98 -4.06
N LYS A 171 -18.92 5.91 -3.00
CA LYS A 171 -17.63 6.61 -2.99
C LYS A 171 -16.66 6.06 -4.02
N LEU A 172 -16.61 4.74 -4.18
CA LEU A 172 -15.74 4.09 -5.17
C LEU A 172 -16.08 4.50 -6.60
N GLN A 173 -17.36 4.61 -6.94
CA GLN A 173 -17.78 5.12 -8.26
C GLN A 173 -17.24 6.53 -8.51
N MET A 174 -17.38 7.44 -7.55
CA MET A 174 -16.83 8.79 -7.65
C MET A 174 -15.29 8.79 -7.77
N VAL A 175 -14.60 7.89 -7.07
CA VAL A 175 -13.14 7.72 -7.22
C VAL A 175 -12.78 7.45 -8.66
N PHE A 176 -13.44 6.50 -9.34
CA PHE A 176 -13.17 6.20 -10.76
C PHE A 176 -13.43 7.40 -11.67
N GLU A 177 -14.52 8.14 -11.45
CA GLU A 177 -14.82 9.34 -12.23
C GLU A 177 -13.70 10.38 -12.15
N TYR A 178 -13.16 10.64 -10.96
CA TYR A 178 -12.07 11.59 -10.77
C TYR A 178 -10.73 11.06 -11.31
N MET A 179 -10.45 9.77 -11.19
CA MET A 179 -9.27 9.15 -11.81
C MET A 179 -9.32 9.23 -13.33
N ASP A 180 -10.50 9.03 -13.94
CA ASP A 180 -10.68 9.16 -15.36
C ASP A 180 -10.55 10.62 -15.85
N LYS A 181 -11.02 11.60 -15.07
CA LYS A 181 -10.76 13.02 -15.34
C LYS A 181 -9.27 13.33 -15.32
N ALA A 182 -8.52 12.85 -14.32
CA ALA A 182 -7.07 13.01 -14.27
C ALA A 182 -6.37 12.32 -15.45
N LYS A 183 -6.79 11.10 -15.81
CA LYS A 183 -6.24 10.34 -16.95
C LYS A 183 -6.47 11.01 -18.29
N LYS A 184 -7.60 11.69 -18.50
CA LYS A 184 -7.87 12.46 -19.72
C LYS A 184 -6.91 13.64 -19.89
N LEU A 185 -6.42 14.23 -18.78
CA LEU A 185 -5.49 15.36 -18.82
C LEU A 185 -4.05 14.92 -19.13
N ASP A 186 -3.59 13.81 -18.56
CA ASP A 186 -2.28 13.21 -18.87
C ASP A 186 -2.29 11.71 -18.53
N PRO A 187 -2.52 10.83 -19.51
CA PRO A 187 -2.59 9.38 -19.29
C PRO A 187 -1.23 8.76 -18.94
N ASN A 188 -0.14 9.47 -19.16
CA ASN A 188 1.22 9.01 -18.89
C ASN A 188 1.80 9.60 -17.59
N ASN A 189 1.01 10.35 -16.83
CA ASN A 189 1.46 10.95 -15.59
C ASN A 189 1.95 9.88 -14.60
N PRO A 190 3.22 9.94 -14.14
CA PRO A 190 3.81 8.89 -13.31
C PRO A 190 3.17 8.78 -11.92
N GLU A 191 2.69 9.89 -11.33
CA GLU A 191 1.99 9.92 -10.04
C GLU A 191 0.60 9.28 -10.18
N LEU A 192 -0.13 9.63 -11.24
CA LEU A 192 -1.41 9.02 -11.57
C LEU A 192 -1.26 7.50 -11.78
N ASN A 193 -0.25 7.08 -12.55
CA ASN A 193 0.01 5.66 -12.82
C ASN A 193 0.37 4.90 -11.53
N LEU A 194 1.08 5.53 -10.59
CA LEU A 194 1.38 4.94 -9.30
C LEU A 194 0.11 4.72 -8.48
N ILE A 195 -0.66 5.77 -8.25
CA ILE A 195 -1.87 5.73 -7.41
C ILE A 195 -2.90 4.80 -8.02
N LYS A 196 -3.15 4.91 -9.33
CA LYS A 196 -4.08 4.04 -10.04
C LYS A 196 -3.63 2.58 -10.04
N GLY A 197 -2.35 2.31 -10.26
CA GLY A 197 -1.82 0.94 -10.20
C GLY A 197 -2.03 0.29 -8.83
N TYR A 198 -1.80 1.00 -7.75
CA TYR A 198 -2.11 0.49 -6.39
C TYR A 198 -3.61 0.33 -6.16
N MET A 199 -4.45 1.23 -6.70
CA MET A 199 -5.92 1.06 -6.67
C MET A 199 -6.36 -0.22 -7.37
N ASP A 200 -5.85 -0.44 -8.57
CA ASP A 200 -6.21 -1.61 -9.36
C ASP A 200 -5.75 -2.92 -8.68
N LEU A 201 -4.56 -2.93 -8.04
CA LEU A 201 -4.13 -4.05 -7.18
C LEU A 201 -5.11 -4.30 -6.04
N LEU A 202 -5.57 -3.23 -5.40
CA LEU A 202 -6.55 -3.33 -4.34
C LEU A 202 -7.86 -3.94 -4.81
N LEU A 203 -8.35 -3.51 -5.95
CA LEU A 203 -9.58 -4.03 -6.52
C LEU A 203 -9.42 -5.49 -6.92
N ALA A 204 -8.26 -5.87 -7.49
CA ALA A 204 -7.99 -7.25 -7.90
C ALA A 204 -8.09 -8.26 -6.75
N VAL A 205 -7.73 -7.86 -5.52
CA VAL A 205 -7.87 -8.71 -4.33
C VAL A 205 -9.32 -8.80 -3.83
N ASN A 206 -10.14 -7.78 -4.09
CA ASN A 206 -11.48 -7.67 -3.50
C ASN A 206 -12.63 -7.85 -4.50
N VAL A 207 -12.36 -7.71 -5.80
CA VAL A 207 -13.36 -7.75 -6.86
C VAL A 207 -13.01 -8.85 -7.87
N PRO A 208 -13.88 -9.85 -8.09
CA PRO A 208 -13.57 -11.04 -8.91
C PRO A 208 -13.19 -10.76 -10.38
N PHE A 209 -13.48 -9.57 -10.89
CA PHE A 209 -13.26 -9.18 -12.29
C PHE A 209 -12.12 -8.18 -12.49
N ALA A 210 -11.42 -7.79 -11.43
CA ALA A 210 -10.31 -6.86 -11.54
C ALA A 210 -9.04 -7.60 -12.00
N ASP A 211 -8.32 -6.97 -12.93
CA ASP A 211 -7.15 -7.57 -13.57
C ASP A 211 -5.84 -7.08 -12.92
N THR A 212 -5.18 -7.98 -12.18
CA THR A 212 -3.87 -7.72 -11.57
C THR A 212 -2.80 -7.39 -12.62
N ASN A 213 -2.88 -7.95 -13.84
CA ASN A 213 -1.91 -7.65 -14.90
C ASN A 213 -2.04 -6.20 -15.37
N GLN A 214 -3.26 -5.67 -15.47
CA GLN A 214 -3.48 -4.26 -15.80
C GLN A 214 -2.84 -3.34 -14.76
N ALA A 215 -2.95 -3.66 -13.48
CA ALA A 215 -2.30 -2.92 -12.41
C ALA A 215 -0.76 -2.94 -12.55
N ILE A 216 -0.18 -4.09 -12.84
CA ILE A 216 1.26 -4.25 -13.06
C ILE A 216 1.73 -3.42 -14.26
N GLU A 217 0.99 -3.42 -15.38
CA GLU A 217 1.31 -2.61 -16.56
C GLU A 217 1.29 -1.10 -16.25
N GLN A 218 0.33 -0.64 -15.47
CA GLN A 218 0.30 0.76 -15.00
C GLN A 218 1.54 1.11 -14.17
N LEU A 219 1.92 0.22 -13.25
CA LEU A 219 3.08 0.42 -12.39
C LEU A 219 4.42 0.43 -13.15
N LYS A 220 4.50 -0.14 -14.36
CA LYS A 220 5.70 -0.02 -15.21
C LYS A 220 6.05 1.43 -15.56
N ASN A 221 5.05 2.28 -15.71
CA ASN A 221 5.19 3.70 -16.05
C ASN A 221 5.10 4.64 -14.83
N ALA A 222 5.05 4.08 -13.61
CA ALA A 222 4.88 4.81 -12.38
C ALA A 222 6.22 5.26 -11.75
N GLN A 223 6.16 6.36 -10.98
CA GLN A 223 7.26 6.89 -10.19
C GLN A 223 6.77 7.29 -8.79
N PRO A 224 7.64 7.21 -7.76
CA PRO A 224 9.06 6.83 -7.83
C PRO A 224 9.23 5.32 -8.04
N ARG A 225 10.33 4.96 -8.70
CA ARG A 225 10.54 3.60 -9.19
C ARG A 225 10.51 2.53 -8.08
N TYR A 226 11.03 2.81 -6.90
CA TYR A 226 11.02 1.86 -5.78
C TYR A 226 9.59 1.53 -5.30
N LEU A 227 8.65 2.50 -5.33
CA LEU A 227 7.24 2.25 -5.03
C LEU A 227 6.55 1.47 -6.16
N ALA A 228 6.83 1.81 -7.41
CA ALA A 228 6.31 1.06 -8.55
C ALA A 228 6.73 -0.41 -8.50
N LEU A 229 8.00 -0.69 -8.22
CA LEU A 229 8.54 -2.04 -8.08
C LEU A 229 7.94 -2.78 -6.87
N ARG A 230 7.70 -2.08 -5.76
CA ARG A 230 6.97 -2.64 -4.61
C ARG A 230 5.54 -3.04 -4.98
N GLY A 231 4.82 -2.20 -5.75
CA GLY A 231 3.49 -2.54 -6.25
C GLY A 231 3.53 -3.74 -7.20
N MET A 232 4.49 -3.79 -8.12
CA MET A 232 4.70 -4.94 -9.01
C MET A 232 5.01 -6.22 -8.22
N TYR A 233 5.81 -6.13 -7.15
CA TYR A 233 6.02 -7.24 -6.23
C TYR A 233 4.70 -7.78 -5.67
N ILE A 234 3.82 -6.90 -5.19
CA ILE A 234 2.50 -7.28 -4.65
C ILE A 234 1.69 -8.01 -5.72
N GLY A 235 1.58 -7.43 -6.92
CA GLY A 235 0.83 -8.01 -8.03
C GLY A 235 1.36 -9.39 -8.43
N HIS A 236 2.66 -9.54 -8.63
CA HIS A 236 3.27 -10.82 -8.98
C HIS A 236 3.16 -11.86 -7.85
N ARG A 237 3.27 -11.45 -6.57
CA ARG A 237 3.03 -12.34 -5.43
C ARG A 237 1.61 -12.91 -5.45
N ASP A 238 0.62 -12.05 -5.67
CA ASP A 238 -0.80 -12.43 -5.64
C ASP A 238 -1.17 -13.31 -6.85
N LEU A 239 -0.49 -13.15 -7.98
CA LEU A 239 -0.55 -14.05 -9.14
C LEU A 239 0.27 -15.36 -8.92
N LYS A 240 0.94 -15.54 -7.78
CA LYS A 240 1.86 -16.66 -7.49
C LYS A 240 3.06 -16.76 -8.46
N GLU A 241 3.39 -15.67 -9.11
CA GLU A 241 4.56 -15.54 -9.98
C GLU A 241 5.80 -15.21 -9.14
N TYR A 242 6.21 -16.15 -8.27
CA TYR A 242 7.17 -15.93 -7.19
C TYR A 242 8.52 -15.39 -7.64
N ASP A 243 9.04 -15.84 -8.78
CA ASP A 243 10.32 -15.36 -9.31
C ASP A 243 10.23 -13.92 -9.82
N LYS A 244 9.12 -13.55 -10.47
CA LYS A 244 8.88 -12.15 -10.88
C LYS A 244 8.71 -11.24 -9.66
N ALA A 245 7.98 -11.69 -8.64
CA ALA A 245 7.85 -10.97 -7.37
C ALA A 245 9.21 -10.79 -6.69
N ASN A 246 10.01 -11.85 -6.64
CA ASN A 246 11.36 -11.82 -6.08
C ASN A 246 12.27 -10.81 -6.82
N ASN A 247 12.24 -10.80 -8.15
CA ASN A 247 13.03 -9.86 -8.96
C ASN A 247 12.57 -8.41 -8.75
N ALA A 248 11.27 -8.16 -8.64
CA ALA A 248 10.74 -6.83 -8.40
C ALA A 248 11.16 -6.27 -7.04
N ILE A 249 11.09 -7.08 -5.97
CA ILE A 249 11.49 -6.63 -4.64
C ILE A 249 13.00 -6.45 -4.52
N ASP A 250 13.81 -7.27 -5.19
CA ASP A 250 15.27 -7.10 -5.24
C ASP A 250 15.65 -5.79 -5.94
N ALA A 251 14.97 -5.47 -7.04
CA ALA A 251 15.16 -4.19 -7.73
C ALA A 251 14.75 -2.99 -6.84
N ALA A 252 13.65 -3.09 -6.09
CA ALA A 252 13.23 -2.04 -5.15
C ALA A 252 14.26 -1.85 -4.02
N ARG A 253 14.79 -2.94 -3.46
CA ARG A 253 15.82 -2.92 -2.40
C ARG A 253 17.14 -2.30 -2.87
N LYS A 254 17.53 -2.48 -4.13
CA LYS A 254 18.72 -1.80 -4.68
C LYS A 254 18.56 -0.28 -4.69
N ILE A 255 17.35 0.24 -4.87
CA ILE A 255 17.08 1.70 -4.86
C ILE A 255 16.96 2.24 -3.44
N ALA A 256 16.37 1.47 -2.52
CA ALA A 256 16.11 1.85 -1.14
C ALA A 256 16.62 0.78 -0.14
N PRO A 257 17.96 0.58 -0.03
CA PRO A 257 18.54 -0.57 0.70
C PRO A 257 18.35 -0.48 2.22
N GLN A 258 18.08 0.71 2.75
CA GLN A 258 17.89 0.92 4.19
C GLN A 258 16.44 0.71 4.66
N ASN A 259 15.52 0.47 3.74
CA ASN A 259 14.10 0.31 4.04
C ASN A 259 13.82 -1.09 4.64
N PRO A 260 13.45 -1.18 5.94
CA PRO A 260 13.18 -2.47 6.60
C PRO A 260 11.93 -3.16 6.04
N GLU A 261 10.98 -2.41 5.49
CA GLU A 261 9.76 -2.95 4.91
C GLU A 261 10.04 -3.69 3.60
N LEU A 262 10.98 -3.18 2.77
CA LEU A 262 11.42 -3.91 1.58
C LEU A 262 12.22 -5.17 1.94
N THR A 263 12.94 -5.15 3.07
CA THR A 263 13.60 -6.35 3.61
C THR A 263 12.56 -7.37 4.08
N TYR A 264 11.51 -6.92 4.76
CA TYR A 264 10.37 -7.75 5.14
C TYR A 264 9.70 -8.39 3.91
N TYR A 265 9.43 -7.63 2.83
CA TYR A 265 8.81 -8.20 1.62
C TYR A 265 9.70 -9.21 0.90
N LYS A 266 11.02 -9.02 0.95
CA LYS A 266 11.95 -10.04 0.46
C LYS A 266 11.88 -11.31 1.30
N ALA A 267 11.83 -11.18 2.63
CA ALA A 267 11.64 -12.32 3.51
C ALA A 267 10.32 -13.03 3.23
N GLN A 268 9.23 -12.27 3.06
CA GLN A 268 7.90 -12.79 2.77
C GLN A 268 7.87 -13.65 1.50
N ILE A 269 8.43 -13.14 0.37
CA ILE A 269 8.38 -13.90 -0.89
C ILE A 269 9.23 -15.16 -0.84
N LEU A 270 10.37 -15.12 -0.17
CA LEU A 270 11.20 -16.32 0.04
C LEU A 270 10.48 -17.32 0.94
N GLY A 271 9.84 -16.88 2.02
CA GLY A 271 9.04 -17.74 2.89
C GLY A 271 7.86 -18.40 2.15
N ILE A 272 7.14 -17.64 1.33
CA ILE A 272 6.03 -18.17 0.51
C ILE A 272 6.55 -19.17 -0.52
N ARG A 273 7.60 -18.83 -1.28
CA ARG A 273 8.19 -19.70 -2.29
C ARG A 273 8.79 -20.96 -1.65
N GLY A 274 9.50 -20.80 -0.53
CA GLY A 274 10.09 -21.90 0.22
C GLY A 274 9.05 -22.94 0.65
N ARG A 275 7.91 -22.49 1.16
CA ARG A 275 6.78 -23.38 1.49
C ARG A 275 6.15 -24.03 0.26
N ALA A 276 5.90 -23.24 -0.79
CA ALA A 276 5.25 -23.73 -1.99
C ALA A 276 6.08 -24.76 -2.76
N GLN A 277 7.41 -24.59 -2.79
CA GLN A 277 8.35 -25.42 -3.55
C GLN A 277 9.18 -26.37 -2.68
N ARG A 278 8.92 -26.42 -1.35
CA ARG A 278 9.70 -27.21 -0.36
C ARG A 278 11.21 -26.88 -0.43
N ASN A 279 11.53 -25.59 -0.51
CA ASN A 279 12.91 -25.12 -0.60
C ASN A 279 13.40 -24.61 0.77
N ASP A 280 14.15 -25.43 1.47
CA ASP A 280 14.69 -25.12 2.80
C ASP A 280 15.66 -23.92 2.79
N ASN A 281 16.40 -23.70 1.68
CA ASN A 281 17.30 -22.55 1.59
C ASN A 281 16.52 -21.24 1.58
N ASP A 282 15.41 -21.19 0.84
CA ASP A 282 14.53 -20.04 0.86
C ASP A 282 13.93 -19.79 2.25
N LEU A 283 13.52 -20.85 2.95
CA LEU A 283 12.99 -20.74 4.32
C LEU A 283 14.06 -20.19 5.29
N ARG A 284 15.28 -20.72 5.24
CA ARG A 284 16.40 -20.25 6.10
C ARG A 284 16.74 -18.78 5.83
N GLU A 285 16.81 -18.40 4.56
CA GLU A 285 17.09 -17.01 4.19
C GLU A 285 15.94 -16.07 4.57
N SER A 286 14.68 -16.50 4.42
CA SER A 286 13.53 -15.73 4.83
C SER A 286 13.55 -15.43 6.33
N ILE A 287 13.91 -16.41 7.18
CA ILE A 287 14.03 -16.23 8.64
C ILE A 287 15.05 -15.15 8.97
N LYS A 288 16.27 -15.20 8.37
CA LYS A 288 17.32 -14.20 8.58
C LYS A 288 16.85 -12.79 8.18
N LEU A 289 16.14 -12.68 7.06
CA LEU A 289 15.64 -11.39 6.58
C LEU A 289 14.50 -10.85 7.45
N PHE A 290 13.61 -11.71 7.97
CA PHE A 290 12.61 -11.29 8.96
C PHE A 290 13.28 -10.75 10.22
N GLU A 291 14.31 -11.40 10.73
CA GLU A 291 15.10 -10.95 11.87
C GLU A 291 15.78 -9.61 11.60
N SER A 292 16.37 -9.44 10.41
CA SER A 292 16.98 -8.17 9.99
C SER A 292 15.97 -7.03 9.91
N ALA A 293 14.77 -7.27 9.38
CA ALA A 293 13.70 -6.27 9.35
C ALA A 293 13.20 -5.94 10.77
N TYR A 294 13.07 -6.95 11.63
CA TYR A 294 12.64 -6.80 13.01
C TYR A 294 13.59 -5.96 13.86
N GLN A 295 14.90 -6.00 13.62
CA GLN A 295 15.88 -5.16 14.32
C GLN A 295 15.62 -3.64 14.13
N LYS A 296 14.84 -3.25 13.12
CA LYS A 296 14.42 -1.86 12.87
C LYS A 296 12.94 -1.62 13.25
N HIS A 297 12.43 -2.36 14.25
CA HIS A 297 11.03 -2.27 14.69
C HIS A 297 10.60 -0.86 15.11
N ASP A 298 11.52 -0.04 15.62
CA ASP A 298 11.30 1.36 15.99
C ASP A 298 10.80 2.25 14.85
N ARG A 299 10.98 1.82 13.61
CA ARG A 299 10.58 2.52 12.40
C ARG A 299 9.27 2.04 11.81
N LEU A 300 8.86 0.81 12.13
CA LEU A 300 7.77 0.10 11.50
C LEU A 300 6.44 0.33 12.21
N LEU A 301 5.34 0.12 11.48
CA LEU A 301 4.01 0.04 12.08
C LEU A 301 3.89 -1.22 12.92
N LEU A 302 3.11 -1.16 13.99
CA LEU A 302 2.85 -2.30 14.88
C LEU A 302 2.27 -3.50 14.10
N SER A 303 1.39 -3.24 13.14
CA SER A 303 0.84 -4.28 12.26
C SER A 303 1.91 -4.97 11.40
N THR A 304 2.88 -4.22 10.88
CA THR A 304 4.01 -4.80 10.12
C THR A 304 4.89 -5.65 11.02
N ILE A 305 5.14 -5.22 12.26
CA ILE A 305 5.89 -5.99 13.25
C ILE A 305 5.18 -7.32 13.55
N ALA A 306 3.86 -7.27 13.75
CA ALA A 306 3.05 -8.46 13.97
C ALA A 306 3.14 -9.48 12.82
N GLN A 307 3.15 -8.98 11.59
CA GLN A 307 3.31 -9.81 10.40
C GLN A 307 4.70 -10.44 10.30
N ILE A 308 5.76 -9.66 10.57
CA ILE A 308 7.12 -10.17 10.62
C ILE A 308 7.22 -11.33 11.61
N LEU A 309 6.67 -11.18 12.81
CA LEU A 309 6.67 -12.23 13.83
C LEU A 309 5.90 -13.47 13.40
N SER A 310 4.69 -13.28 12.86
CA SER A 310 3.83 -14.36 12.37
C SER A 310 4.48 -15.14 11.23
N GLU A 311 4.96 -14.45 10.20
CA GLU A 311 5.52 -15.09 9.01
C GLU A 311 6.89 -15.72 9.27
N ARG A 312 7.71 -15.13 10.16
CA ARG A 312 8.93 -15.76 10.66
C ARG A 312 8.64 -17.06 11.38
N CYS A 313 7.65 -17.05 12.29
CA CYS A 313 7.21 -18.24 13.01
C CYS A 313 6.75 -19.33 12.01
N GLN A 314 5.93 -19.00 11.03
CA GLN A 314 5.48 -19.93 9.99
C GLN A 314 6.65 -20.53 9.19
N ALA A 315 7.67 -19.72 8.85
CA ALA A 315 8.85 -20.20 8.15
C ALA A 315 9.66 -21.19 9.02
N LYS A 316 9.82 -20.89 10.32
CA LYS A 316 10.48 -21.81 11.28
C LYS A 316 9.70 -23.12 11.41
N SER A 317 8.38 -23.05 11.62
CA SER A 317 7.52 -24.25 11.73
C SER A 317 7.59 -25.10 10.47
N SER A 318 7.59 -24.48 9.28
CA SER A 318 7.69 -25.20 8.02
C SER A 318 9.04 -25.90 7.87
N LEU A 319 10.14 -25.25 8.28
CA LEU A 319 11.47 -25.84 8.25
C LEU A 319 11.62 -27.01 9.24
N ALA A 320 11.00 -26.88 10.41
CA ALA A 320 10.98 -27.92 11.45
C ALA A 320 9.89 -28.97 11.24
N GLN A 321 9.04 -28.83 10.21
CA GLN A 321 7.89 -29.69 9.92
C GLN A 321 6.91 -29.80 11.10
N THR A 322 6.73 -28.71 11.84
CA THR A 322 5.81 -28.63 12.99
C THR A 322 4.55 -27.83 12.65
N ASN A 323 3.52 -27.91 13.54
CA ASN A 323 2.31 -27.12 13.40
C ASN A 323 2.61 -25.62 13.55
N SER A 324 1.94 -24.80 12.72
CA SER A 324 2.08 -23.34 12.70
C SER A 324 0.92 -22.59 13.37
N ASP A 325 0.01 -23.27 14.08
CA ASP A 325 -1.16 -22.62 14.70
C ASP A 325 -0.77 -21.54 15.72
N ALA A 326 0.32 -21.77 16.47
CA ALA A 326 0.87 -20.79 17.39
C ALA A 326 1.41 -19.52 16.72
N CYS A 327 1.61 -19.54 15.41
CA CYS A 327 2.13 -18.40 14.64
C CYS A 327 1.07 -17.32 14.34
N TYR A 328 -0.19 -17.58 14.69
CA TYR A 328 -1.28 -16.63 14.50
C TYR A 328 -1.59 -15.89 15.80
N GLY A 329 -2.16 -14.69 15.69
CA GLY A 329 -2.58 -13.91 16.86
C GLY A 329 -1.58 -12.88 17.38
N PHE A 330 -0.37 -12.78 16.83
CA PHE A 330 0.62 -11.76 17.25
C PHE A 330 0.07 -10.33 17.19
N GLU A 331 -0.76 -9.99 16.19
CA GLU A 331 -1.33 -8.65 16.11
C GLU A 331 -2.26 -8.34 17.30
N ALA A 332 -3.11 -9.29 17.67
CA ALA A 332 -4.01 -9.14 18.84
C ALA A 332 -3.21 -9.02 20.13
N GLN A 333 -2.19 -9.86 20.32
CA GLN A 333 -1.32 -9.81 21.50
C GLN A 333 -0.55 -8.49 21.58
N LEU A 334 0.03 -8.02 20.49
CA LEU A 334 0.76 -6.75 20.47
C LEU A 334 -0.17 -5.57 20.75
N LYS A 335 -1.38 -5.56 20.20
CA LYS A 335 -2.37 -4.51 20.48
C LYS A 335 -2.88 -4.55 21.92
N GLN A 336 -3.10 -5.72 22.47
CA GLN A 336 -3.48 -5.88 23.88
C GLN A 336 -2.42 -5.34 24.83
N ASN A 337 -1.15 -5.66 24.56
CA ASN A 337 -0.02 -5.21 25.38
C ASN A 337 0.36 -3.74 25.15
N ASN A 338 -0.03 -3.17 24.01
CA ASN A 338 0.31 -1.81 23.58
C ASN A 338 -0.90 -1.10 22.95
N PRO A 339 -1.99 -0.84 23.69
CA PRO A 339 -3.28 -0.43 23.13
C PRO A 339 -3.25 0.91 22.37
N ASN A 340 -2.32 1.80 22.69
CA ASN A 340 -2.18 3.12 22.06
C ASN A 340 -1.00 3.23 21.08
N LEU A 341 -0.26 2.12 20.90
CA LEU A 341 0.94 2.13 20.08
C LEU A 341 0.59 1.85 18.59
N VAL A 342 1.03 2.72 17.72
CA VAL A 342 0.87 2.58 16.25
C VAL A 342 2.20 2.23 15.59
N ILE A 343 3.31 2.72 16.14
CA ILE A 343 4.65 2.60 15.57
C ILE A 343 5.61 2.07 16.63
N GLY A 344 6.46 1.15 16.22
CA GLY A 344 7.53 0.60 17.05
C GLY A 344 7.04 -0.32 18.15
N LEU A 345 7.97 -0.70 19.00
CA LEU A 345 7.77 -1.37 20.27
C LEU A 345 8.72 -0.75 21.28
N THR A 346 8.28 -0.59 22.53
CA THR A 346 9.13 -0.06 23.62
C THR A 346 10.14 -1.09 24.12
N SER A 347 9.82 -2.37 23.97
CA SER A 347 10.71 -3.50 24.25
C SER A 347 10.48 -4.60 23.21
N LEU A 348 11.57 -5.28 22.83
CA LEU A 348 11.48 -6.41 21.91
C LEU A 348 10.91 -7.63 22.65
N PRO A 349 9.76 -8.22 22.22
CA PRO A 349 9.42 -9.58 22.60
C PRO A 349 10.56 -10.51 22.20
N ALA A 350 10.89 -11.47 23.07
CA ALA A 350 11.91 -12.47 22.74
C ALA A 350 11.54 -13.18 21.42
N LEU A 351 12.49 -13.28 20.51
CA LEU A 351 12.36 -14.05 19.27
C LEU A 351 12.65 -15.53 19.59
N ASN A 352 11.76 -16.19 20.32
CA ASN A 352 11.86 -17.63 20.58
C ASN A 352 11.58 -18.45 19.33
#